data_efb95e48a897ec3bc7750bacb7c5d645
#
_entry.id   efb95e48a897ec3bc7750bacb7c5d645
#
_cell.length_a   1.000
_cell.length_b   1.000
_cell.length_c   1.000
_cell.angle_alpha   90.00
_cell.angle_beta   90.00
_cell.angle_gamma   90.00
#
_symmetry.space_group_name_H-M   'P 1'
#
loop_
_entity.id
_entity.type
_entity.pdbx_description
1 polymer ?
#
loop_
_entity_poly.entity_id
_entity_poly.type
_entity_poly.pdbx_seq_one_letter_code
_entity_poly.pdbx_strand_id
1 'polypeptide(L)'
;MEVDIEIDGLTNCLVNRITGEECDTQYRLISKTITKAGAEKLKAEGWLFDWSIPHSNGYEIYELLLKGSDECQGLIALKHIRDQLYTHVDVVESAPKNRGKNGKYQGVGAHLFAIACKLSWDVGNEGFVQFKAKTDLVEHYRETLKAKNIDAQNMYIDSHAALNLIKTYFSEEA
;
A
#
# COMPACT_ATOMS: atom_id res chain seq x y z
N MET A 1 7.79 -10.91 4.27
CA MET A 1 7.09 -11.38 3.06
C MET A 1 7.52 -10.59 1.84
N GLU A 2 7.28 -11.12 0.66
CA GLU A 2 7.57 -10.41 -0.58
C GLU A 2 6.36 -9.62 -1.04
N VAL A 3 6.60 -8.39 -1.49
CA VAL A 3 5.57 -7.53 -2.10
C VAL A 3 5.43 -7.92 -3.57
N ASP A 4 4.22 -8.25 -4.02
CA ASP A 4 3.93 -8.69 -5.38
C ASP A 4 2.76 -7.96 -6.06
N ILE A 5 2.30 -6.86 -5.47
CA ILE A 5 1.24 -6.05 -6.07
C ILE A 5 1.74 -5.33 -7.32
N GLU A 6 0.96 -5.35 -8.40
CA GLU A 6 1.27 -4.57 -9.60
C GLU A 6 0.81 -3.12 -9.45
N ILE A 7 1.64 -2.20 -9.91
CA ILE A 7 1.30 -0.78 -9.98
C ILE A 7 0.70 -0.53 -11.37
N ASP A 8 -0.60 -0.45 -11.44
CA ASP A 8 -1.36 -0.33 -12.68
C ASP A 8 -1.63 1.10 -13.13
N GLY A 9 -1.10 2.08 -12.41
CA GLY A 9 -1.16 3.49 -12.76
C GLY A 9 -0.87 4.38 -11.57
N LEU A 10 -0.33 5.57 -11.84
CA LEU A 10 -0.11 6.62 -10.85
C LEU A 10 -1.21 7.66 -11.04
N THR A 11 -2.40 7.34 -10.54
CA THR A 11 -3.56 8.23 -10.57
C THR A 11 -3.67 8.96 -9.23
N ASN A 12 -4.21 10.18 -9.23
CA ASN A 12 -4.36 10.97 -8.00
C ASN A 12 -5.53 10.53 -7.12
N CYS A 13 -6.22 9.47 -7.52
CA CYS A 13 -7.38 8.88 -6.83
C CYS A 13 -7.55 7.45 -7.34
N LEU A 14 -8.61 6.77 -6.96
CA LEU A 14 -8.97 5.51 -7.60
C LEU A 14 -9.85 5.81 -8.82
N VAL A 15 -9.59 5.12 -9.93
CA VAL A 15 -10.32 5.31 -11.17
C VAL A 15 -11.14 4.05 -11.48
N ASN A 16 -12.44 4.22 -11.64
CA ASN A 16 -13.33 3.14 -12.08
C ASN A 16 -12.96 2.76 -13.51
N ARG A 17 -12.55 1.51 -13.74
CA ARG A 17 -12.05 1.06 -15.05
C ARG A 17 -13.12 1.05 -16.15
N ILE A 18 -14.38 0.94 -15.77
CA ILE A 18 -15.50 0.90 -16.73
C ILE A 18 -15.95 2.31 -17.10
N THR A 19 -16.18 3.16 -16.09
CA THR A 19 -16.76 4.49 -16.29
C THR A 19 -15.73 5.59 -16.48
N GLY A 20 -14.48 5.36 -16.03
CA GLY A 20 -13.44 6.39 -15.98
C GLY A 20 -13.64 7.40 -14.86
N GLU A 21 -14.64 7.18 -13.99
CA GLU A 21 -14.91 8.08 -12.87
C GLU A 21 -13.77 8.07 -11.86
N GLU A 22 -13.32 9.25 -11.47
CA GLU A 22 -12.33 9.47 -10.42
C GLU A 22 -13.03 9.50 -9.06
N CYS A 23 -12.52 8.69 -8.13
CA CYS A 23 -13.13 8.50 -6.81
C CYS A 23 -12.15 8.89 -5.72
N ASP A 24 -12.50 9.89 -4.92
CA ASP A 24 -11.71 10.32 -3.77
C ASP A 24 -11.58 9.18 -2.75
N THR A 25 -10.50 9.19 -2.03
CA THR A 25 -10.12 8.12 -1.10
C THR A 25 -9.89 8.63 0.31
N GLN A 26 -9.91 7.70 1.24
CA GLN A 26 -9.46 7.86 2.62
C GLN A 26 -8.78 6.58 3.07
N TYR A 27 -8.02 6.64 4.14
CA TYR A 27 -7.41 5.46 4.75
C TYR A 27 -7.59 5.49 6.26
N ARG A 28 -7.57 4.31 6.87
CA ARG A 28 -7.69 4.20 8.33
C ARG A 28 -6.94 3.00 8.88
N LEU A 29 -6.48 3.13 10.11
CA LEU A 29 -5.84 2.06 10.86
C LEU A 29 -6.92 1.05 11.31
N ILE A 30 -6.71 -0.22 10.98
CA ILE A 30 -7.66 -1.29 11.32
C ILE A 30 -7.02 -2.44 12.11
N SER A 31 -5.80 -2.26 12.63
CA SER A 31 -5.06 -3.35 13.30
C SER A 31 -5.88 -4.04 14.38
N LYS A 32 -6.69 -3.29 15.13
CA LYS A 32 -7.52 -3.83 16.21
C LYS A 32 -8.63 -4.75 15.72
N THR A 33 -9.04 -4.64 14.45
CA THR A 33 -10.11 -5.45 13.87
C THR A 33 -9.60 -6.72 13.20
N ILE A 34 -8.28 -6.83 12.99
CA ILE A 34 -7.65 -8.01 12.38
C ILE A 34 -7.39 -9.06 13.48
N THR A 35 -8.45 -9.63 13.98
CA THR A 35 -8.40 -10.81 14.85
C THR A 35 -8.18 -12.05 13.97
N LYS A 36 -7.98 -13.22 14.61
CA LYS A 36 -7.93 -14.49 13.88
C LYS A 36 -9.20 -14.70 13.05
N ALA A 37 -10.36 -14.41 13.62
CA ALA A 37 -11.64 -14.49 12.92
C ALA A 37 -11.74 -13.49 11.77
N GLY A 38 -11.23 -12.26 11.96
CA GLY A 38 -11.18 -11.24 10.92
C GLY A 38 -10.29 -11.66 9.75
N ALA A 39 -9.13 -12.25 10.02
CA ALA A 39 -8.24 -12.77 8.99
C ALA A 39 -8.86 -13.94 8.21
N GLU A 40 -9.55 -14.84 8.91
CA GLU A 40 -10.28 -15.95 8.28
C GLU A 40 -11.41 -15.45 7.37
N LYS A 41 -12.10 -14.39 7.79
CA LYS A 41 -13.15 -13.74 6.98
C LYS A 41 -12.56 -13.16 5.69
N LEU A 42 -11.44 -12.46 5.77
CA LEU A 42 -10.75 -11.93 4.60
C LEU A 42 -10.38 -13.07 3.63
N LYS A 43 -9.83 -14.15 4.13
CA LYS A 43 -9.48 -15.32 3.33
C LYS A 43 -10.71 -15.92 2.64
N ALA A 44 -11.83 -16.03 3.34
CA ALA A 44 -13.09 -16.49 2.78
C ALA A 44 -13.63 -15.57 1.70
N GLU A 45 -13.34 -14.27 1.78
CA GLU A 45 -13.72 -13.26 0.77
C GLU A 45 -12.78 -13.24 -0.45
N GLY A 46 -11.71 -14.05 -0.44
CA GLY A 46 -10.79 -14.19 -1.57
C GLY A 46 -9.45 -13.49 -1.43
N TRP A 47 -9.15 -12.90 -0.26
CA TRP A 47 -7.82 -12.35 -0.01
C TRP A 47 -6.80 -13.48 0.05
N LEU A 48 -5.62 -13.27 -0.55
CA LEU A 48 -4.61 -14.33 -0.72
C LEU A 48 -3.66 -14.44 0.47
N PHE A 49 -3.34 -13.33 1.13
CA PHE A 49 -2.41 -13.32 2.26
C PHE A 49 -3.16 -13.61 3.57
N ASP A 50 -2.45 -14.23 4.49
CA ASP A 50 -2.92 -14.41 5.87
C ASP A 50 -2.60 -13.15 6.67
N TRP A 51 -3.59 -12.27 6.84
CA TRP A 51 -3.42 -10.97 7.49
C TRP A 51 -3.24 -11.08 9.02
N SER A 52 -3.40 -12.27 9.60
CA SER A 52 -3.05 -12.51 11.01
C SER A 52 -1.54 -12.49 11.24
N ILE A 53 -0.74 -12.83 10.23
CA ILE A 53 0.73 -12.93 10.34
C ILE A 53 1.37 -11.56 10.59
N PRO A 54 1.20 -10.53 9.73
CA PRO A 54 1.76 -9.22 10.01
C PRO A 54 1.20 -8.61 11.29
N HIS A 55 -0.07 -8.83 11.58
CA HIS A 55 -0.67 -8.38 12.84
C HIS A 55 0.06 -8.98 14.07
N SER A 56 0.28 -10.30 14.06
CA SER A 56 1.00 -11.00 15.15
C SER A 56 2.43 -10.51 15.30
N ASN A 57 3.05 -10.05 14.21
CA ASN A 57 4.42 -9.54 14.20
C ASN A 57 4.51 -8.04 14.55
N GLY A 58 3.42 -7.45 15.03
CA GLY A 58 3.39 -6.07 15.52
C GLY A 58 3.28 -5.00 14.43
N TYR A 59 2.92 -5.37 13.21
CA TYR A 59 2.68 -4.40 12.13
C TYR A 59 1.35 -3.70 12.31
N GLU A 60 1.32 -2.43 11.96
CA GLU A 60 0.08 -1.68 11.80
C GLU A 60 -0.53 -2.03 10.45
N ILE A 61 -1.84 -2.21 10.42
CA ILE A 61 -2.59 -2.53 9.19
C ILE A 61 -3.53 -1.38 8.88
N TYR A 62 -3.39 -0.83 7.68
CA TYR A 62 -4.25 0.25 7.17
C TYR A 62 -5.06 -0.25 6.00
N GLU A 63 -6.30 0.22 5.90
CA GLU A 63 -7.15 -0.03 4.74
C GLU A 63 -7.34 1.24 3.93
N LEU A 64 -7.40 1.07 2.61
CA LEU A 64 -7.75 2.10 1.65
C LEU A 64 -9.24 1.98 1.33
N LEU A 65 -9.95 3.11 1.42
CA LEU A 65 -11.38 3.20 1.21
C LEU A 65 -11.69 4.27 0.17
N LEU A 66 -12.84 4.15 -0.49
CA LEU A 66 -13.43 5.30 -1.16
C LEU A 66 -14.01 6.23 -0.10
N LYS A 67 -13.87 7.53 -0.32
CA LYS A 67 -14.41 8.53 0.61
C LYS A 67 -15.92 8.35 0.74
N GLY A 68 -16.38 8.25 2.00
CA GLY A 68 -17.79 8.03 2.30
C GLY A 68 -18.26 6.57 2.19
N SER A 69 -17.36 5.63 1.97
CA SER A 69 -17.64 4.20 1.90
C SER A 69 -16.87 3.43 2.94
N ASP A 70 -17.42 2.34 3.44
CA ASP A 70 -16.75 1.40 4.34
C ASP A 70 -16.17 0.19 3.60
N GLU A 71 -16.26 0.17 2.27
CA GLU A 71 -15.79 -0.93 1.45
C GLU A 71 -14.27 -0.83 1.24
N CYS A 72 -13.54 -1.86 1.68
CA CYS A 72 -12.09 -1.92 1.58
C CYS A 72 -11.62 -2.13 0.14
N GLN A 73 -10.72 -1.27 -0.34
CA GLN A 73 -10.15 -1.34 -1.68
C GLN A 73 -8.77 -2.02 -1.69
N GLY A 74 -8.07 -2.02 -0.57
CA GLY A 74 -6.76 -2.62 -0.41
C GLY A 74 -6.27 -2.50 1.02
N LEU A 75 -5.26 -3.30 1.36
CA LEU A 75 -4.64 -3.35 2.68
C LEU A 75 -3.13 -3.23 2.59
N ILE A 76 -2.54 -2.59 3.57
CA ILE A 76 -1.08 -2.49 3.72
C ILE A 76 -0.69 -2.70 5.18
N ALA A 77 0.35 -3.53 5.40
CA ALA A 77 0.95 -3.73 6.71
C ALA A 77 2.31 -3.05 6.76
N LEU A 78 2.51 -2.19 7.75
CA LEU A 78 3.74 -1.42 7.89
C LEU A 78 4.16 -1.27 9.35
N LYS A 79 5.46 -1.03 9.55
CA LYS A 79 6.05 -0.80 10.86
C LYS A 79 7.08 0.31 10.76
N HIS A 80 7.01 1.28 11.67
CA HIS A 80 7.98 2.36 11.73
C HIS A 80 9.22 1.95 12.51
N ILE A 81 10.38 2.03 11.88
CA ILE A 81 11.69 1.76 12.48
C ILE A 81 12.34 3.12 12.76
N ARG A 82 11.91 3.76 13.83
CA ARG A 82 12.23 5.15 14.12
C ARG A 82 13.71 5.42 14.39
N ASP A 83 14.40 4.47 15.02
CA ASP A 83 15.82 4.59 15.32
C ASP A 83 16.71 4.53 14.07
N GLN A 84 16.20 4.01 12.97
CA GLN A 84 16.87 3.91 11.68
C GLN A 84 16.21 4.77 10.59
N LEU A 85 15.18 5.53 10.94
CA LEU A 85 14.51 6.53 10.10
C LEU A 85 13.94 5.95 8.80
N TYR A 86 13.24 4.82 8.89
CA TYR A 86 12.47 4.30 7.75
C TYR A 86 11.22 3.56 8.23
N THR A 87 10.31 3.35 7.31
CA THR A 87 9.09 2.55 7.53
C THR A 87 9.20 1.28 6.69
N HIS A 88 9.02 0.13 7.33
CA HIS A 88 9.06 -1.15 6.64
C HIS A 88 7.65 -1.59 6.24
N VAL A 89 7.47 -1.90 4.96
CA VAL A 89 6.23 -2.48 4.42
C VAL A 89 6.42 -3.99 4.27
N ASP A 90 5.56 -4.77 4.91
CA ASP A 90 5.63 -6.23 4.89
C ASP A 90 4.70 -6.84 3.83
N VAL A 91 3.44 -6.42 3.82
CA VAL A 91 2.40 -6.95 2.93
C VAL A 91 1.60 -5.81 2.33
N VAL A 92 1.32 -5.92 1.03
CA VAL A 92 0.44 -5.02 0.30
C VAL A 92 -0.47 -5.87 -0.57
N GLU A 93 -1.77 -5.66 -0.47
CA GLU A 93 -2.73 -6.45 -1.24
C GLU A 93 -3.93 -5.61 -1.68
N SER A 94 -4.28 -5.70 -2.97
CA SER A 94 -5.55 -5.16 -3.47
C SER A 94 -6.70 -6.06 -3.05
N ALA A 95 -7.86 -5.46 -2.78
CA ALA A 95 -9.08 -6.25 -2.61
C ALA A 95 -9.31 -7.15 -3.83
N PRO A 96 -9.89 -8.35 -3.63
CA PRO A 96 -10.09 -9.29 -4.75
C PRO A 96 -10.76 -8.69 -5.98
N LYS A 97 -11.75 -7.82 -5.81
CA LYS A 97 -12.46 -7.14 -6.90
C LYS A 97 -11.59 -6.18 -7.72
N ASN A 98 -10.44 -5.76 -7.19
CA ASN A 98 -9.53 -4.83 -7.86
C ASN A 98 -8.34 -5.51 -8.52
N ARG A 99 -8.29 -6.85 -8.45
CA ARG A 99 -7.17 -7.62 -8.96
C ARG A 99 -7.16 -7.70 -10.48
N GLY A 100 -5.95 -7.51 -11.07
CA GLY A 100 -5.71 -7.73 -12.49
C GLY A 100 -6.37 -6.71 -13.42
N LYS A 101 -6.32 -7.00 -14.72
CA LYS A 101 -6.82 -6.11 -15.78
C LYS A 101 -8.34 -5.89 -15.74
N ASN A 102 -9.09 -6.83 -15.17
CA ASN A 102 -10.53 -6.75 -15.03
C ASN A 102 -10.96 -6.23 -13.65
N GLY A 103 -10.04 -5.71 -12.88
CA GLY A 103 -10.31 -5.09 -11.59
C GLY A 103 -11.23 -3.89 -11.71
N LYS A 104 -12.00 -3.62 -10.65
CA LYS A 104 -12.98 -2.53 -10.66
C LYS A 104 -12.31 -1.16 -10.64
N TYR A 105 -11.29 -0.97 -9.81
CA TYR A 105 -10.59 0.31 -9.68
C TYR A 105 -9.11 0.17 -10.03
N GLN A 106 -8.60 1.19 -10.72
CA GLN A 106 -7.18 1.36 -11.02
C GLN A 106 -6.54 2.30 -9.98
N GLY A 107 -5.27 2.06 -9.66
CA GLY A 107 -4.50 2.95 -8.78
C GLY A 107 -4.35 2.47 -7.35
N VAL A 108 -4.89 1.30 -6.98
CA VAL A 108 -4.86 0.79 -5.60
C VAL A 108 -3.42 0.59 -5.10
N GLY A 109 -2.58 -0.08 -5.87
CA GLY A 109 -1.21 -0.40 -5.43
C GLY A 109 -0.37 0.84 -5.16
N ALA A 110 -0.35 1.78 -6.09
CA ALA A 110 0.40 3.03 -5.92
C ALA A 110 -0.13 3.85 -4.75
N HIS A 111 -1.46 3.87 -4.56
CA HIS A 111 -2.08 4.59 -3.46
C HIS A 111 -1.69 4.00 -2.09
N LEU A 112 -1.62 2.66 -1.98
CA LEU A 112 -1.17 2.00 -0.75
C LEU A 112 0.28 2.36 -0.41
N PHE A 113 1.18 2.40 -1.40
CA PHE A 113 2.54 2.87 -1.18
C PHE A 113 2.61 4.36 -0.81
N ALA A 114 1.74 5.18 -1.40
CA ALA A 114 1.64 6.60 -1.03
C ALA A 114 1.22 6.77 0.44
N ILE A 115 0.31 5.95 0.93
CA ILE A 115 -0.08 5.92 2.36
C ILE A 115 1.14 5.61 3.23
N ALA A 116 1.94 4.60 2.87
CA ALA A 116 3.15 4.26 3.61
C ALA A 116 4.14 5.42 3.65
N CYS A 117 4.35 6.10 2.52
CA CYS A 117 5.22 7.27 2.43
C CYS A 117 4.72 8.43 3.30
N LYS A 118 3.41 8.70 3.26
CA LYS A 118 2.77 9.75 4.07
C LYS A 118 2.93 9.48 5.55
N LEU A 119 2.66 8.25 5.98
CA LEU A 119 2.80 7.85 7.39
C LEU A 119 4.28 7.88 7.84
N SER A 120 5.19 7.44 6.99
CA SER A 120 6.63 7.56 7.25
C SER A 120 7.04 9.01 7.46
N TRP A 121 6.55 9.91 6.63
CA TRP A 121 6.78 11.35 6.76
C TRP A 121 6.25 11.89 8.09
N ASP A 122 5.00 11.54 8.42
CA ASP A 122 4.32 12.04 9.61
C ASP A 122 4.99 11.63 10.92
N VAL A 123 5.64 10.47 10.98
CA VAL A 123 6.36 10.01 12.18
C VAL A 123 7.83 10.47 12.22
N GLY A 124 8.28 11.26 11.26
CA GLY A 124 9.65 11.80 11.23
C GLY A 124 10.66 10.91 10.52
N ASN A 125 10.24 9.94 9.73
CA ASN A 125 11.10 9.06 8.94
C ASN A 125 11.38 9.61 7.53
N GLU A 126 11.05 10.87 7.29
CA GLU A 126 11.34 11.58 6.02
C GLU A 126 10.79 10.90 4.76
N GLY A 127 9.72 10.12 4.90
CA GLY A 127 9.10 9.43 3.79
C GLY A 127 9.79 8.13 3.37
N PHE A 128 10.94 7.77 3.94
CA PHE A 128 11.64 6.54 3.59
C PHE A 128 10.80 5.31 3.88
N VAL A 129 10.64 4.47 2.84
CA VAL A 129 9.90 3.21 2.90
C VAL A 129 10.78 2.10 2.34
N GLN A 130 10.87 0.98 3.05
CA GLN A 130 11.65 -0.18 2.65
C GLN A 130 10.71 -1.40 2.52
N PHE A 131 10.95 -2.22 1.52
CA PHE A 131 10.17 -3.44 1.29
C PHE A 131 10.99 -4.46 0.51
N LYS A 132 10.59 -5.73 0.60
CA LYS A 132 11.16 -6.82 -0.19
C LYS A 132 10.25 -7.10 -1.38
N ALA A 133 10.74 -6.87 -2.59
CA ALA A 133 10.00 -7.10 -3.81
C ALA A 133 10.09 -8.55 -4.27
N LYS A 134 9.00 -9.07 -4.83
CA LYS A 134 9.06 -10.30 -5.61
C LYS A 134 10.06 -10.10 -6.76
N THR A 135 10.92 -11.09 -7.02
CA THR A 135 12.02 -10.96 -7.96
C THR A 135 11.57 -10.40 -9.32
N ASP A 136 10.48 -10.91 -9.85
CA ASP A 136 9.96 -10.52 -11.17
C ASP A 136 9.44 -9.08 -11.22
N LEU A 137 9.21 -8.43 -10.07
CA LEU A 137 8.65 -7.09 -9.97
C LEU A 137 9.65 -6.01 -9.57
N VAL A 138 10.92 -6.37 -9.36
CA VAL A 138 11.97 -5.40 -8.97
C VAL A 138 12.06 -4.25 -9.98
N GLU A 139 12.19 -4.56 -11.26
CA GLU A 139 12.28 -3.53 -12.32
C GLU A 139 10.97 -2.73 -12.41
N HIS A 140 9.83 -3.38 -12.26
CA HIS A 140 8.51 -2.74 -12.24
C HIS A 140 8.42 -1.66 -11.16
N TYR A 141 8.87 -1.95 -9.92
CA TYR A 141 8.86 -0.98 -8.84
C TYR A 141 9.90 0.13 -9.03
N ARG A 142 11.02 -0.18 -9.67
CA ARG A 142 12.01 0.83 -10.02
C ARG A 142 11.42 1.84 -11.00
N GLU A 143 10.67 1.39 -11.99
CA GLU A 143 10.05 2.25 -13.00
C GLU A 143 8.85 3.02 -12.46
N THR A 144 7.96 2.35 -11.72
CA THR A 144 6.67 2.92 -11.29
C THR A 144 6.76 3.77 -10.04
N LEU A 145 7.45 3.28 -9.01
CA LEU A 145 7.55 3.96 -7.70
C LEU A 145 8.84 4.76 -7.57
N LYS A 146 9.74 4.65 -8.53
CA LYS A 146 11.10 5.20 -8.44
C LYS A 146 11.86 4.64 -7.23
N ALA A 147 11.54 3.40 -6.87
CA ALA A 147 12.24 2.67 -5.83
C ALA A 147 13.66 2.30 -6.28
N LYS A 148 14.56 2.21 -5.32
CA LYS A 148 15.97 1.86 -5.54
C LYS A 148 16.29 0.55 -4.85
N ASN A 149 17.29 -0.17 -5.33
CA ASN A 149 17.71 -1.43 -4.73
C ASN A 149 18.70 -1.23 -3.60
N ILE A 150 18.49 -1.98 -2.50
CA ILE A 150 19.50 -2.21 -1.45
C ILE A 150 20.29 -3.47 -1.83
N ASP A 151 19.60 -4.51 -2.25
CA ASP A 151 20.17 -5.75 -2.79
C ASP A 151 19.24 -6.30 -3.89
N ALA A 152 19.33 -7.59 -4.21
CA ALA A 152 18.58 -8.18 -5.32
C ALA A 152 17.05 -8.00 -5.21
N GLN A 153 16.49 -8.04 -3.99
CA GLN A 153 15.05 -7.96 -3.78
C GLN A 153 14.63 -6.85 -2.81
N ASN A 154 15.51 -6.45 -1.88
CA ASN A 154 15.18 -5.38 -0.94
C ASN A 154 15.31 -4.02 -1.62
N MET A 155 14.26 -3.24 -1.53
CA MET A 155 14.15 -1.95 -2.20
C MET A 155 13.74 -0.87 -1.20
N TYR A 156 13.98 0.37 -1.56
CA TYR A 156 13.54 1.51 -0.76
C TYR A 156 13.04 2.65 -1.65
N ILE A 157 12.10 3.40 -1.10
CA ILE A 157 11.62 4.67 -1.66
C ILE A 157 12.28 5.76 -0.84
N ASP A 158 13.05 6.63 -1.48
CA ASP A 158 13.71 7.74 -0.77
C ASP A 158 12.78 8.92 -0.57
N SER A 159 13.23 9.96 0.15
CA SER A 159 12.42 11.15 0.45
C SER A 159 11.91 11.84 -0.81
N HIS A 160 12.71 11.92 -1.85
CA HIS A 160 12.32 12.58 -3.10
C HIS A 160 11.19 11.81 -3.81
N ALA A 161 11.35 10.51 -3.98
CA ALA A 161 10.31 9.65 -4.57
C ALA A 161 9.06 9.61 -3.69
N ALA A 162 9.23 9.55 -2.37
CA ALA A 162 8.11 9.60 -1.42
C ALA A 162 7.30 10.89 -1.54
N LEU A 163 7.97 12.04 -1.64
CA LEU A 163 7.28 13.33 -1.81
C LEU A 163 6.46 13.37 -3.10
N ASN A 164 6.96 12.79 -4.17
CA ASN A 164 6.22 12.72 -5.43
C ASN A 164 4.93 11.91 -5.27
N LEU A 165 4.99 10.77 -4.59
CA LEU A 165 3.80 9.96 -4.29
C LEU A 165 2.83 10.70 -3.38
N ILE A 166 3.34 11.33 -2.32
CA ILE A 166 2.53 12.09 -1.36
C ILE A 166 1.79 13.23 -2.09
N LYS A 167 2.49 13.99 -2.92
CA LYS A 167 1.88 15.09 -3.69
C LYS A 167 0.83 14.61 -4.67
N THR A 168 1.05 13.44 -5.28
CA THR A 168 0.10 12.87 -6.23
C THR A 168 -1.23 12.52 -5.57
N TYR A 169 -1.20 11.90 -4.37
CA TYR A 169 -2.39 11.38 -3.71
C TYR A 169 -2.93 12.26 -2.58
N PHE A 170 -2.13 13.15 -2.03
CA PHE A 170 -2.48 13.98 -0.86
C PHE A 170 -2.23 15.47 -1.09
N SER A 171 -2.31 15.93 -2.33
CA SER A 171 -2.02 17.34 -2.69
C SER A 171 -2.94 18.35 -1.99
N GLU A 172 -4.15 17.96 -1.63
CA GLU A 172 -5.11 18.83 -0.94
C GLU A 172 -4.82 18.98 0.56
N GLU A 173 -3.96 18.12 1.11
CA GLU A 173 -3.59 18.15 2.53
C GLU A 173 -2.27 18.89 2.79
N ALA A 174 -1.63 19.34 1.76
CA ALA A 174 -0.34 20.01 1.86
C ALA A 174 -0.47 21.49 2.24
#